data_ac087c96cf38abf097df202c893eeaad
#
_entry.id   ac087c96cf38abf097df202c893eeaad
#
_cell.length_a   1.000
_cell.length_b   1.000
_cell.length_c   1.000
_cell.angle_alpha   90.00
_cell.angle_beta   90.00
_cell.angle_gamma   90.00
#
_symmetry.space_group_name_H-M   'P 1'
#
loop_
_entity.id
_entity.type
_entity.pdbx_description
1 polymer ?
#
loop_
_entity_poly.entity_id
_entity_poly.type
_entity_poly.pdbx_seq_one_letter_code
_entity_poly.pdbx_strand_id
1 'polypeptide(L)'
;MSNDTLAAETGAIPPETAAKARAARDALGRCDGVVVAFSGGVDSSVVAALARDALGDDAVACTARSETLPAAELDDAKRVAGEIGIRHETVTFSELDDPNFVANDDDRCYHCRTMRLGRMYDAARDLGIGTVCDGTNADDPGEGHRPGLRAVDELDVFSPLLDAGITKAEVRRIAEAYGLSVADKPSMACLSSRIPTGLEVTEERLTRVEKAERLLREWGFKGFRVRDHDGLARVEIAPDELERALDPAFADAVHEHLSDLGFEYVTLDMAGYRMGSVSPAGGKTASSGEAASSEEAASSEKSAGSEEAARGTETADDDETSPSNEDAPAVDLGRQYPR
;
A
#
# COMPACT_ATOMS: atom_id res chain seq x y z
N MET A 1 26.15 20.17 -6.25
CA MET A 1 26.05 20.02 -4.79
C MET A 1 26.70 18.72 -4.44
N SER A 2 27.55 18.65 -3.43
CA SER A 2 28.54 17.59 -3.25
C SER A 2 27.92 16.27 -2.83
N ASN A 3 28.50 15.17 -3.33
CA ASN A 3 28.16 13.74 -3.21
C ASN A 3 28.16 13.16 -1.78
N ASP A 4 27.80 13.89 -0.75
CA ASP A 4 28.03 13.45 0.63
C ASP A 4 26.89 13.79 1.61
N THR A 5 25.63 13.83 1.12
CA THR A 5 24.46 14.15 1.95
C THR A 5 24.31 13.07 3.03
N LEU A 6 24.48 11.80 2.67
CA LEU A 6 24.41 10.70 3.63
C LEU A 6 25.55 10.71 4.65
N ALA A 7 26.75 11.18 4.27
CA ALA A 7 27.90 11.24 5.20
C ALA A 7 27.80 12.38 6.21
N ALA A 8 27.15 13.49 5.84
CA ALA A 8 26.94 14.63 6.73
C ALA A 8 25.84 14.38 7.76
N GLU A 9 24.86 13.52 7.47
CA GLU A 9 23.63 13.33 8.24
C GLU A 9 23.59 12.02 9.01
N THR A 10 24.51 11.07 8.75
CA THR A 10 24.57 9.78 9.47
C THR A 10 24.85 9.91 10.97
N GLY A 11 25.17 11.11 11.47
CA GLY A 11 25.22 11.39 12.91
C GLY A 11 23.85 11.43 13.60
N ALA A 12 22.75 11.56 12.82
CA ALA A 12 21.38 11.67 13.32
C ALA A 12 20.64 10.31 13.42
N ILE A 13 21.14 9.25 12.74
CA ILE A 13 20.52 7.91 12.74
C ILE A 13 21.43 6.86 13.36
N PRO A 14 20.85 5.74 13.90
CA PRO A 14 21.65 4.66 14.48
C PRO A 14 22.69 4.10 13.49
N PRO A 15 23.90 3.74 13.95
CA PRO A 15 24.97 3.25 13.08
C PRO A 15 24.58 2.06 12.20
N GLU A 16 23.74 1.16 12.70
CA GLU A 16 23.22 0.02 11.96
C GLU A 16 22.33 0.48 10.80
N THR A 17 21.35 1.36 11.07
CA THR A 17 20.47 1.94 10.04
C THR A 17 21.29 2.70 8.97
N ALA A 18 22.32 3.45 9.42
CA ALA A 18 23.22 4.13 8.50
C ALA A 18 24.03 3.15 7.62
N ALA A 19 24.44 2.00 8.16
CA ALA A 19 25.13 0.97 7.39
C ALA A 19 24.22 0.35 6.33
N LYS A 20 22.97 0.02 6.68
CA LYS A 20 21.97 -0.49 5.75
C LYS A 20 21.64 0.54 4.65
N ALA A 21 21.45 1.82 5.00
CA ALA A 21 21.21 2.87 4.03
C ALA A 21 22.37 3.04 3.04
N ARG A 22 23.62 2.96 3.51
CA ARG A 22 24.80 2.95 2.65
C ARG A 22 24.84 1.73 1.73
N ALA A 23 24.49 0.55 2.25
CA ALA A 23 24.44 -0.68 1.44
C ALA A 23 23.41 -0.57 0.30
N ALA A 24 22.20 -0.04 0.59
CA ALA A 24 21.19 0.21 -0.43
C ALA A 24 21.64 1.24 -1.47
N ARG A 25 22.24 2.36 -1.03
CA ARG A 25 22.80 3.38 -1.92
C ARG A 25 23.92 2.80 -2.82
N ASP A 26 24.85 2.03 -2.24
CA ASP A 26 25.96 1.44 -2.99
C ASP A 26 25.46 0.37 -3.97
N ALA A 27 24.35 -0.31 -3.66
CA ALA A 27 23.68 -1.23 -4.58
C ALA A 27 23.07 -0.48 -5.78
N LEU A 28 22.36 0.62 -5.52
CA LEU A 28 21.85 1.52 -6.58
C LEU A 28 23.00 2.08 -7.44
N GLY A 29 24.10 2.49 -6.82
CA GLY A 29 25.29 3.02 -7.53
C GLY A 29 26.01 2.02 -8.45
N ARG A 30 25.65 0.74 -8.42
CA ARG A 30 26.16 -0.26 -9.39
C ARG A 30 25.34 -0.36 -10.68
N CYS A 31 24.18 0.30 -10.72
CA CYS A 31 23.36 0.41 -11.92
C CYS A 31 23.88 1.55 -12.82
N ASP A 32 23.73 1.42 -14.14
CA ASP A 32 24.05 2.50 -15.09
C ASP A 32 23.05 3.68 -14.99
N GLY A 33 21.88 3.43 -14.43
CA GLY A 33 20.80 4.36 -14.15
C GLY A 33 19.60 3.60 -13.59
N VAL A 34 18.68 4.32 -12.92
CA VAL A 34 17.46 3.71 -12.36
C VAL A 34 16.22 4.56 -12.59
N VAL A 35 15.09 3.90 -12.86
CA VAL A 35 13.76 4.48 -12.74
C VAL A 35 13.14 3.99 -11.42
N VAL A 36 12.85 4.92 -10.52
CA VAL A 36 12.20 4.64 -9.24
C VAL A 36 10.69 4.69 -9.42
N ALA A 37 9.96 3.59 -9.15
CA ALA A 37 8.51 3.56 -9.06
C ALA A 37 8.07 4.44 -7.88
N PHE A 38 7.74 5.69 -8.18
CA PHE A 38 7.63 6.77 -7.21
C PHE A 38 6.18 7.13 -6.91
N SER A 39 5.74 6.93 -5.68
CA SER A 39 4.40 7.27 -5.21
C SER A 39 4.34 8.57 -4.38
N GLY A 40 5.49 9.17 -4.04
CA GLY A 40 5.57 10.26 -3.07
C GLY A 40 5.27 9.81 -1.63
N GLY A 41 5.22 8.51 -1.37
CA GLY A 41 5.19 7.94 -0.01
C GLY A 41 6.61 7.80 0.56
N VAL A 42 6.73 7.61 1.88
CA VAL A 42 8.03 7.63 2.57
C VAL A 42 9.04 6.62 2.00
N ASP A 43 8.60 5.39 1.66
CA ASP A 43 9.49 4.33 1.16
C ASP A 43 10.10 4.69 -0.20
N SER A 44 9.24 5.00 -1.17
CA SER A 44 9.69 5.39 -2.51
C SER A 44 10.51 6.68 -2.51
N SER A 45 10.25 7.58 -1.54
CA SER A 45 11.01 8.82 -1.39
C SER A 45 12.41 8.57 -0.84
N VAL A 46 12.58 7.63 0.08
CA VAL A 46 13.90 7.21 0.55
C VAL A 46 14.69 6.54 -0.58
N VAL A 47 14.06 5.64 -1.36
CA VAL A 47 14.71 5.04 -2.54
C VAL A 47 15.14 6.12 -3.53
N ALA A 48 14.27 7.09 -3.83
CA ALA A 48 14.58 8.20 -4.73
C ALA A 48 15.73 9.07 -4.23
N ALA A 49 15.80 9.35 -2.92
CA ALA A 49 16.89 10.11 -2.32
C ALA A 49 18.21 9.35 -2.38
N LEU A 50 18.22 8.06 -2.04
CA LEU A 50 19.41 7.19 -2.14
C LEU A 50 19.87 7.05 -3.59
N ALA A 51 18.94 6.90 -4.55
CA ALA A 51 19.25 6.81 -5.97
C ALA A 51 19.85 8.13 -6.50
N ARG A 52 19.26 9.26 -6.11
CA ARG A 52 19.78 10.58 -6.46
C ARG A 52 21.20 10.82 -5.92
N ASP A 53 21.47 10.39 -4.68
CA ASP A 53 22.79 10.47 -4.06
C ASP A 53 23.83 9.58 -4.80
N ALA A 54 23.40 8.39 -5.23
CA ALA A 54 24.30 7.42 -5.86
C ALA A 54 24.58 7.73 -7.33
N LEU A 55 23.56 8.15 -8.09
CA LEU A 55 23.59 8.19 -9.56
C LEU A 55 23.42 9.61 -10.12
N GLY A 56 23.10 10.60 -9.29
CA GLY A 56 22.90 11.95 -9.78
C GLY A 56 21.75 12.05 -10.80
N ASP A 57 22.03 12.55 -12.00
CA ASP A 57 21.01 12.76 -13.04
C ASP A 57 20.56 11.47 -13.76
N ASP A 58 21.27 10.34 -13.54
CA ASP A 58 20.89 9.01 -14.06
C ASP A 58 19.82 8.31 -13.18
N ALA A 59 19.38 8.96 -12.08
CA ALA A 59 18.24 8.56 -11.29
C ALA A 59 16.99 9.36 -11.68
N VAL A 60 15.89 8.68 -12.00
CA VAL A 60 14.62 9.28 -12.40
C VAL A 60 13.50 8.72 -11.52
N ALA A 61 12.74 9.59 -10.86
CA ALA A 61 11.49 9.23 -10.20
C ALA A 61 10.36 9.20 -11.23
N CYS A 62 9.57 8.13 -11.26
CA CYS A 62 8.46 8.01 -12.19
C CYS A 62 7.16 7.67 -11.46
N THR A 63 6.13 8.53 -11.62
CA THR A 63 4.81 8.32 -11.02
C THR A 63 3.81 7.84 -12.09
N ALA A 64 3.19 6.69 -11.82
CA ALA A 64 2.11 6.17 -12.64
C ALA A 64 0.79 6.85 -12.25
N ARG A 65 0.24 7.65 -13.15
CA ARG A 65 -1.04 8.32 -13.00
C ARG A 65 -2.15 7.49 -13.64
N SER A 66 -3.14 7.16 -12.84
CA SER A 66 -4.37 6.47 -13.26
C SER A 66 -5.56 7.00 -12.46
N GLU A 67 -6.76 6.48 -12.70
CA GLU A 67 -7.99 6.84 -12.03
C GLU A 67 -7.96 6.52 -10.52
N THR A 68 -7.10 5.60 -10.10
CA THR A 68 -6.99 5.18 -8.69
C THR A 68 -6.03 6.03 -7.87
N LEU A 69 -5.25 6.93 -8.51
CA LEU A 69 -4.35 7.85 -7.83
C LEU A 69 -5.07 9.18 -7.54
N PRO A 70 -5.31 9.54 -6.27
CA PRO A 70 -5.87 10.85 -5.94
C PRO A 70 -5.02 11.99 -6.51
N ALA A 71 -5.66 13.05 -7.01
CA ALA A 71 -4.97 14.20 -7.57
C ALA A 71 -3.98 14.83 -6.57
N ALA A 72 -4.37 14.92 -5.29
CA ALA A 72 -3.52 15.44 -4.23
C ALA A 72 -2.23 14.63 -4.03
N GLU A 73 -2.28 13.31 -4.25
CA GLU A 73 -1.09 12.45 -4.13
C GLU A 73 -0.11 12.67 -5.28
N LEU A 74 -0.59 12.96 -6.49
CA LEU A 74 0.27 13.33 -7.61
C LEU A 74 0.99 14.66 -7.35
N ASP A 75 0.29 15.64 -6.79
CA ASP A 75 0.88 16.93 -6.45
C ASP A 75 1.90 16.79 -5.31
N ASP A 76 1.61 15.96 -4.32
CA ASP A 76 2.57 15.60 -3.27
C ASP A 76 3.81 14.91 -3.85
N ALA A 77 3.64 13.95 -4.76
CA ALA A 77 4.76 13.28 -5.41
C ALA A 77 5.67 14.27 -6.15
N LYS A 78 5.11 15.20 -6.91
CA LYS A 78 5.88 16.27 -7.58
C LYS A 78 6.63 17.15 -6.60
N ARG A 79 5.99 17.55 -5.50
CA ARG A 79 6.59 18.37 -4.46
C ARG A 79 7.78 17.65 -3.81
N VAL A 80 7.59 16.39 -3.42
CA VAL A 80 8.64 15.58 -2.78
C VAL A 80 9.79 15.28 -3.73
N ALA A 81 9.53 15.00 -5.01
CA ALA A 81 10.58 14.88 -6.01
C ALA A 81 11.42 16.17 -6.13
N GLY A 82 10.76 17.34 -6.03
CA GLY A 82 11.42 18.65 -5.98
C GLY A 82 12.26 18.85 -4.72
N GLU A 83 11.81 18.37 -3.56
CA GLU A 83 12.58 18.39 -2.29
C GLU A 83 13.86 17.57 -2.41
N ILE A 84 13.76 16.37 -3.01
CA ILE A 84 14.90 15.47 -3.27
C ILE A 84 15.84 16.04 -4.34
N GLY A 85 15.33 16.84 -5.25
CA GLY A 85 16.07 17.32 -6.41
C GLY A 85 16.29 16.24 -7.47
N ILE A 86 15.43 15.22 -7.52
CA ILE A 86 15.44 14.15 -8.53
C ILE A 86 14.57 14.53 -9.73
N ARG A 87 15.01 14.17 -10.95
CA ARG A 87 14.16 14.28 -12.14
C ARG A 87 12.87 13.49 -11.96
N HIS A 88 11.71 14.10 -12.25
CA HIS A 88 10.41 13.48 -12.08
C HIS A 88 9.65 13.38 -13.39
N GLU A 89 9.24 12.17 -13.74
CA GLU A 89 8.40 11.86 -14.89
C GLU A 89 7.03 11.33 -14.43
N THR A 90 6.02 11.52 -15.26
CA THR A 90 4.68 10.99 -15.01
C THR A 90 4.22 10.21 -16.24
N VAL A 91 3.88 8.95 -16.06
CA VAL A 91 3.26 8.11 -17.08
C VAL A 91 1.78 7.97 -16.81
N THR A 92 0.96 8.12 -17.84
CA THR A 92 -0.51 8.03 -17.72
C THR A 92 -1.00 6.76 -18.39
N PHE A 93 -1.90 6.05 -17.73
CA PHE A 93 -2.57 4.85 -18.25
C PHE A 93 -3.90 4.68 -17.53
N SER A 94 -4.75 3.75 -18.00
CA SER A 94 -5.99 3.37 -17.33
C SER A 94 -5.85 1.98 -16.72
N GLU A 95 -6.16 1.83 -15.44
CA GLU A 95 -6.32 0.52 -14.81
C GLU A 95 -7.66 -0.12 -15.17
N LEU A 96 -8.64 0.69 -15.63
CA LEU A 96 -9.95 0.24 -16.04
C LEU A 96 -9.94 -0.47 -17.42
N ASP A 97 -8.81 -0.43 -18.14
CA ASP A 97 -8.61 -1.19 -19.37
C ASP A 97 -8.38 -2.69 -19.11
N ASP A 98 -8.06 -3.10 -17.87
CA ASP A 98 -7.89 -4.50 -17.49
C ASP A 98 -9.16 -5.03 -16.80
N PRO A 99 -9.89 -5.99 -17.43
CA PRO A 99 -11.09 -6.59 -16.85
C PRO A 99 -10.84 -7.26 -15.48
N ASN A 100 -9.64 -7.83 -15.26
CA ASN A 100 -9.32 -8.47 -13.98
C ASN A 100 -9.16 -7.43 -12.86
N PHE A 101 -8.63 -6.26 -13.18
CA PHE A 101 -8.62 -5.15 -12.21
C PHE A 101 -10.04 -4.65 -11.93
N VAL A 102 -10.87 -4.50 -12.96
CA VAL A 102 -12.26 -4.03 -12.86
C VAL A 102 -13.11 -4.98 -12.02
N ALA A 103 -12.94 -6.29 -12.17
CA ALA A 103 -13.67 -7.31 -11.39
C ALA A 103 -13.45 -7.18 -9.88
N ASN A 104 -12.35 -6.56 -9.46
CA ASN A 104 -12.06 -6.25 -8.05
C ASN A 104 -12.01 -7.49 -7.13
N ASP A 105 -11.44 -8.55 -7.64
CA ASP A 105 -11.20 -9.77 -6.88
C ASP A 105 -9.99 -9.66 -5.93
N ASP A 106 -9.71 -10.71 -5.18
CA ASP A 106 -8.64 -10.74 -4.17
C ASP A 106 -7.24 -10.48 -4.76
N ASP A 107 -7.04 -10.72 -6.06
CA ASP A 107 -5.78 -10.47 -6.76
C ASP A 107 -5.73 -9.12 -7.50
N ARG A 108 -6.74 -8.25 -7.37
CA ARG A 108 -6.76 -6.91 -7.96
C ARG A 108 -5.43 -6.16 -7.79
N CYS A 109 -4.80 -6.26 -6.61
CA CYS A 109 -3.53 -5.59 -6.33
C CYS A 109 -2.37 -6.14 -7.17
N TYR A 110 -2.40 -7.41 -7.57
CA TYR A 110 -1.44 -7.98 -8.50
C TYR A 110 -1.59 -7.37 -9.90
N HIS A 111 -2.81 -7.31 -10.43
CA HIS A 111 -3.08 -6.71 -11.73
C HIS A 111 -2.70 -5.24 -11.78
N CYS A 112 -3.11 -4.45 -10.79
CA CYS A 112 -2.72 -3.06 -10.64
C CYS A 112 -1.19 -2.88 -10.64
N ARG A 113 -0.47 -3.68 -9.81
CA ARG A 113 0.99 -3.59 -9.69
C ARG A 113 1.69 -3.95 -11.00
N THR A 114 1.24 -5.01 -11.68
CA THR A 114 1.77 -5.46 -12.97
C THR A 114 1.63 -4.37 -14.04
N MET A 115 0.46 -3.76 -14.17
CA MET A 115 0.25 -2.66 -15.11
C MET A 115 1.14 -1.46 -14.81
N ARG A 116 1.22 -1.03 -13.54
CA ARG A 116 2.04 0.11 -13.13
C ARG A 116 3.52 -0.13 -13.41
N LEU A 117 4.05 -1.29 -13.02
CA LEU A 117 5.44 -1.64 -13.25
C LEU A 117 5.75 -1.78 -14.74
N GLY A 118 4.83 -2.34 -15.54
CA GLY A 118 4.96 -2.37 -16.99
C GLY A 118 5.16 -0.96 -17.59
N ARG A 119 4.39 0.03 -17.12
CA ARG A 119 4.57 1.43 -17.54
C ARG A 119 5.90 2.04 -17.06
N MET A 120 6.41 1.61 -15.91
CA MET A 120 7.75 2.03 -15.44
C MET A 120 8.85 1.47 -16.36
N TYR A 121 8.74 0.21 -16.79
CA TYR A 121 9.68 -0.38 -17.75
C TYR A 121 9.60 0.29 -19.14
N ASP A 122 8.39 0.66 -19.61
CA ASP A 122 8.25 1.44 -20.83
C ASP A 122 8.99 2.79 -20.72
N ALA A 123 8.77 3.52 -19.61
CA ALA A 123 9.45 4.79 -19.36
C ALA A 123 10.98 4.61 -19.23
N ALA A 124 11.44 3.56 -18.57
CA ALA A 124 12.85 3.26 -18.42
C ALA A 124 13.50 3.00 -19.79
N ARG A 125 12.84 2.21 -20.65
CA ARG A 125 13.30 1.95 -22.04
C ARG A 125 13.40 3.24 -22.84
N ASP A 126 12.41 4.13 -22.77
CA ASP A 126 12.39 5.41 -23.49
C ASP A 126 13.52 6.35 -23.01
N LEU A 127 13.94 6.21 -21.78
CA LEU A 127 15.05 6.95 -21.18
C LEU A 127 16.43 6.27 -21.39
N GLY A 128 16.45 5.05 -21.96
CA GLY A 128 17.68 4.26 -22.10
C GLY A 128 18.21 3.69 -20.78
N ILE A 129 17.36 3.57 -19.76
CA ILE A 129 17.67 3.05 -18.43
C ILE A 129 17.22 1.58 -18.34
N GLY A 130 18.10 0.70 -17.88
CA GLY A 130 17.83 -0.74 -17.81
C GLY A 130 17.17 -1.22 -16.52
N THR A 131 17.17 -0.42 -15.45
CA THR A 131 16.75 -0.86 -14.12
C THR A 131 15.53 -0.08 -13.62
N VAL A 132 14.49 -0.82 -13.19
CA VAL A 132 13.37 -0.28 -12.44
C VAL A 132 13.51 -0.72 -10.98
N CYS A 133 13.34 0.20 -10.04
CA CYS A 133 13.35 -0.10 -8.61
C CYS A 133 12.10 0.42 -7.91
N ASP A 134 11.77 -0.18 -6.75
CA ASP A 134 10.61 0.18 -5.96
C ASP A 134 10.93 0.40 -4.48
N GLY A 135 9.91 0.82 -3.71
CA GLY A 135 10.01 1.10 -2.28
C GLY A 135 9.63 -0.07 -1.38
N THR A 136 9.66 -1.32 -1.85
CA THR A 136 9.39 -2.49 -1.01
C THR A 136 10.47 -2.57 0.09
N ASN A 137 10.05 -2.67 1.36
CA ASN A 137 10.92 -2.69 2.53
C ASN A 137 10.88 -4.05 3.26
N ALA A 138 11.70 -4.25 4.28
CA ALA A 138 11.85 -5.53 4.97
C ALA A 138 10.59 -6.00 5.73
N ASP A 139 9.66 -5.10 6.06
CA ASP A 139 8.40 -5.46 6.75
C ASP A 139 7.29 -5.85 5.76
N ASP A 140 7.46 -5.60 4.46
CA ASP A 140 6.44 -5.89 3.44
C ASP A 140 6.25 -7.40 3.16
N PRO A 141 7.28 -8.28 3.15
CA PRO A 141 7.13 -9.72 2.99
C PRO A 141 6.56 -10.46 4.20
N GLY A 142 5.87 -9.78 5.12
CA GLY A 142 5.27 -10.39 6.30
C GLY A 142 4.17 -11.42 6.00
N GLU A 143 3.68 -12.11 7.03
CA GLU A 143 2.60 -13.10 6.92
C GLU A 143 1.32 -12.48 6.34
N GLY A 144 0.75 -13.08 5.29
CA GLY A 144 -0.53 -12.72 4.70
C GLY A 144 -0.54 -12.70 3.17
N HIS A 145 -1.75 -12.57 2.62
CA HIS A 145 -1.99 -12.49 1.18
C HIS A 145 -1.55 -11.12 0.66
N ARG A 146 -0.44 -11.08 -0.09
CA ARG A 146 0.11 -9.86 -0.69
C ARG A 146 0.34 -10.02 -2.21
N PRO A 147 -0.74 -10.07 -3.00
CA PRO A 147 -0.64 -10.35 -4.43
C PRO A 147 0.25 -9.34 -5.19
N GLY A 148 0.35 -8.11 -4.71
CA GLY A 148 1.23 -7.11 -5.33
C GLY A 148 2.72 -7.43 -5.26
N LEU A 149 3.22 -8.19 -4.27
CA LEU A 149 4.62 -8.59 -4.19
C LEU A 149 4.98 -9.63 -5.26
N ARG A 150 4.02 -10.51 -5.62
CA ARG A 150 4.20 -11.46 -6.73
C ARG A 150 4.55 -10.74 -8.03
N ALA A 151 3.92 -9.59 -8.32
CA ALA A 151 4.24 -8.81 -9.51
C ALA A 151 5.65 -8.20 -9.47
N VAL A 152 6.17 -7.86 -8.29
CA VAL A 152 7.54 -7.36 -8.10
C VAL A 152 8.55 -8.45 -8.45
N ASP A 153 8.32 -9.68 -7.93
CA ASP A 153 9.19 -10.84 -8.19
C ASP A 153 9.16 -11.27 -9.66
N GLU A 154 7.95 -11.39 -10.25
CA GLU A 154 7.77 -11.84 -11.64
C GLU A 154 8.35 -10.86 -12.68
N LEU A 155 8.39 -9.58 -12.36
CA LEU A 155 8.94 -8.53 -13.23
C LEU A 155 10.39 -8.18 -12.92
N ASP A 156 11.05 -8.89 -12.00
CA ASP A 156 12.45 -8.68 -11.62
C ASP A 156 12.75 -7.22 -11.22
N VAL A 157 11.84 -6.61 -10.42
CA VAL A 157 11.98 -5.23 -9.94
C VAL A 157 12.99 -5.18 -8.80
N PHE A 158 13.95 -4.29 -8.88
CA PHE A 158 14.96 -4.12 -7.86
C PHE A 158 14.36 -3.43 -6.61
N SER A 159 14.44 -4.07 -5.45
CA SER A 159 13.92 -3.57 -4.16
C SER A 159 15.05 -3.26 -3.17
N PRO A 160 15.74 -2.11 -3.29
CA PRO A 160 16.98 -1.83 -2.56
C PRO A 160 16.80 -1.76 -1.03
N LEU A 161 15.61 -1.38 -0.55
CA LEU A 161 15.33 -1.35 0.89
C LEU A 161 15.14 -2.77 1.45
N LEU A 162 14.46 -3.63 0.70
CA LEU A 162 14.25 -5.04 1.06
C LEU A 162 15.60 -5.78 1.09
N ASP A 163 16.41 -5.63 0.05
CA ASP A 163 17.71 -6.31 -0.07
C ASP A 163 18.70 -5.88 1.02
N ALA A 164 18.62 -4.61 1.46
CA ALA A 164 19.41 -4.11 2.58
C ALA A 164 18.82 -4.41 3.96
N GLY A 165 17.66 -5.07 4.03
CA GLY A 165 16.97 -5.39 5.29
C GLY A 165 16.50 -4.14 6.05
N ILE A 166 16.10 -3.07 5.34
CA ILE A 166 15.64 -1.82 5.94
C ILE A 166 14.14 -1.96 6.29
N THR A 167 13.83 -1.83 7.58
CA THR A 167 12.46 -1.87 8.11
C THR A 167 11.73 -0.55 7.92
N LYS A 168 10.40 -0.54 8.05
CA LYS A 168 9.58 0.69 7.97
C LYS A 168 10.01 1.76 8.97
N ALA A 169 10.36 1.35 10.18
CA ALA A 169 10.85 2.27 11.22
C ALA A 169 12.20 2.91 10.82
N GLU A 170 13.08 2.14 10.21
CA GLU A 170 14.36 2.63 9.69
C GLU A 170 14.16 3.55 8.47
N VAL A 171 13.22 3.22 7.57
CA VAL A 171 12.84 4.11 6.44
C VAL A 171 12.45 5.49 6.92
N ARG A 172 11.60 5.60 7.96
CA ARG A 172 11.20 6.90 8.53
C ARG A 172 12.39 7.69 9.07
N ARG A 173 13.29 7.02 9.80
CA ARG A 173 14.50 7.67 10.33
C ARG A 173 15.44 8.15 9.21
N ILE A 174 15.56 7.38 8.13
CA ILE A 174 16.33 7.81 6.96
C ILE A 174 15.67 9.01 6.30
N ALA A 175 14.34 9.00 6.15
CA ALA A 175 13.59 10.12 5.61
C ALA A 175 13.75 11.41 6.44
N GLU A 176 13.70 11.30 7.78
CA GLU A 176 13.98 12.40 8.72
C GLU A 176 15.40 12.94 8.53
N ALA A 177 16.41 12.07 8.44
CA ALA A 177 17.80 12.47 8.23
C ALA A 177 18.01 13.18 6.88
N TYR A 178 17.26 12.81 5.85
CA TYR A 178 17.24 13.53 4.56
C TYR A 178 16.38 14.81 4.59
N GLY A 179 15.72 15.13 5.72
CA GLY A 179 14.83 16.29 5.84
C GLY A 179 13.58 16.19 4.97
N LEU A 180 13.15 14.98 4.60
CA LEU A 180 11.99 14.79 3.73
C LEU A 180 10.69 15.05 4.49
N SER A 181 9.82 15.89 3.93
CA SER A 181 8.53 16.26 4.53
C SER A 181 7.57 15.09 4.72
N VAL A 182 7.86 13.93 4.11
CA VAL A 182 7.04 12.71 4.15
C VAL A 182 7.44 11.70 5.23
N ALA A 183 8.41 12.01 6.09
CA ALA A 183 8.89 11.11 7.13
C ALA A 183 7.76 10.55 8.01
N ASP A 184 6.81 11.41 8.40
CA ASP A 184 5.64 11.07 9.21
C ASP A 184 4.36 10.82 8.40
N LYS A 185 4.44 10.90 7.05
CA LYS A 185 3.26 10.70 6.21
C LYS A 185 2.66 9.31 6.44
N PRO A 186 1.33 9.22 6.74
CA PRO A 186 0.66 7.93 6.83
C PRO A 186 0.71 7.18 5.50
N SER A 187 0.68 5.84 5.57
CA SER A 187 0.54 5.03 4.37
C SER A 187 -0.78 5.32 3.67
N MET A 188 -0.71 5.69 2.39
CA MET A 188 -1.89 5.96 1.58
C MET A 188 -2.22 4.76 0.70
N ALA A 189 -3.48 4.33 0.79
CA ALA A 189 -4.01 3.31 -0.10
C ALA A 189 -4.67 3.96 -1.32
N CYS A 190 -4.66 3.27 -2.47
CA CYS A 190 -5.31 3.71 -3.71
C CYS A 190 -6.84 3.85 -3.54
N LEU A 191 -7.50 4.66 -4.38
CA LEU A 191 -8.96 4.87 -4.32
C LEU A 191 -9.75 3.56 -4.48
N SER A 192 -9.28 2.62 -5.29
CA SER A 192 -9.94 1.33 -5.46
C SER A 192 -10.05 0.52 -4.16
N SER A 193 -9.20 0.79 -3.15
CA SER A 193 -9.32 0.18 -1.83
C SER A 193 -10.55 0.63 -1.04
N ARG A 194 -11.31 1.62 -1.52
CA ARG A 194 -12.57 2.08 -0.93
C ARG A 194 -13.77 1.30 -1.46
N ILE A 195 -13.56 0.51 -2.48
CA ILE A 195 -14.60 -0.31 -3.12
C ILE A 195 -14.43 -1.74 -2.59
N PRO A 196 -15.48 -2.35 -1.98
CA PRO A 196 -15.43 -3.70 -1.45
C PRO A 196 -15.07 -4.74 -2.53
N THR A 197 -14.31 -5.76 -2.15
CA THR A 197 -13.99 -6.90 -3.03
C THR A 197 -15.27 -7.51 -3.59
N GLY A 198 -15.26 -7.82 -4.89
CA GLY A 198 -16.40 -8.34 -5.63
C GLY A 198 -17.38 -7.28 -6.14
N LEU A 199 -17.16 -6.00 -5.83
CA LEU A 199 -17.89 -4.89 -6.43
C LEU A 199 -17.01 -4.21 -7.47
N GLU A 200 -17.45 -4.13 -8.71
CA GLU A 200 -16.67 -3.59 -9.83
C GLU A 200 -16.08 -2.19 -9.52
N VAL A 201 -14.82 -2.02 -9.92
CA VAL A 201 -14.15 -0.71 -9.91
C VAL A 201 -14.55 0.04 -11.17
N THR A 202 -15.23 1.17 -11.02
CA THR A 202 -15.62 2.03 -12.13
C THR A 202 -15.09 3.44 -11.95
N GLU A 203 -14.93 4.19 -13.03
CA GLU A 203 -14.53 5.60 -13.00
C GLU A 203 -15.52 6.44 -12.15
N GLU A 204 -16.81 6.14 -12.26
CA GLU A 204 -17.85 6.82 -11.49
C GLU A 204 -17.64 6.63 -9.99
N ARG A 205 -17.44 5.37 -9.52
CA ARG A 205 -17.20 5.05 -8.11
C ARG A 205 -15.91 5.69 -7.60
N LEU A 206 -14.83 5.62 -8.37
CA LEU A 206 -13.55 6.24 -8.00
C LEU A 206 -13.69 7.76 -7.86
N THR A 207 -14.33 8.40 -8.83
CA THR A 207 -14.55 9.85 -8.84
C THR A 207 -15.40 10.32 -7.68
N ARG A 208 -16.51 9.63 -7.37
CA ARG A 208 -17.37 10.03 -6.25
C ARG A 208 -16.70 9.83 -4.90
N VAL A 209 -15.91 8.76 -4.73
CA VAL A 209 -15.12 8.53 -3.52
C VAL A 209 -14.06 9.62 -3.35
N GLU A 210 -13.32 9.97 -4.40
CA GLU A 210 -12.31 11.04 -4.34
C GLU A 210 -12.93 12.39 -3.95
N LYS A 211 -14.07 12.74 -4.56
CA LYS A 211 -14.80 13.98 -4.24
C LYS A 211 -15.31 13.99 -2.81
N ALA A 212 -15.84 12.85 -2.33
CA ALA A 212 -16.30 12.71 -0.94
C ALA A 212 -15.12 12.85 0.05
N GLU A 213 -13.99 12.17 -0.20
CA GLU A 213 -12.80 12.28 0.66
C GLU A 213 -12.18 13.69 0.62
N ARG A 214 -12.33 14.44 -0.49
CA ARG A 214 -11.89 15.83 -0.57
C ARG A 214 -12.66 16.72 0.40
N LEU A 215 -13.99 16.57 0.48
CA LEU A 215 -14.80 17.33 1.44
C LEU A 215 -14.32 17.11 2.89
N LEU A 216 -14.08 15.86 3.30
CA LEU A 216 -13.60 15.56 4.65
C LEU A 216 -12.25 16.22 4.93
N ARG A 217 -11.36 16.25 3.92
CA ARG A 217 -10.06 16.93 4.02
C ARG A 217 -10.24 18.45 4.17
N GLU A 218 -11.15 19.07 3.43
CA GLU A 218 -11.47 20.50 3.53
C GLU A 218 -12.01 20.87 4.92
N TRP A 219 -12.76 19.94 5.57
CA TRP A 219 -13.16 20.07 6.97
C TRP A 219 -12.04 19.84 7.98
N GLY A 220 -10.83 19.52 7.51
CA GLY A 220 -9.63 19.37 8.33
C GLY A 220 -9.50 18.03 9.06
N PHE A 221 -10.23 17.00 8.63
CA PHE A 221 -10.01 15.63 9.11
C PHE A 221 -8.69 15.07 8.55
N LYS A 222 -7.97 14.29 9.35
CA LYS A 222 -6.67 13.72 8.98
C LYS A 222 -6.75 12.21 8.74
N GLY A 223 -7.51 11.49 9.55
CA GLY A 223 -7.68 10.05 9.46
C GLY A 223 -9.10 9.67 9.05
N PHE A 224 -9.33 9.46 7.77
CA PHE A 224 -10.67 9.15 7.26
C PHE A 224 -10.63 8.28 6.01
N ARG A 225 -11.78 7.66 5.69
CA ARG A 225 -12.09 7.01 4.41
C ARG A 225 -13.58 7.14 4.11
N VAL A 226 -13.92 7.22 2.84
CA VAL A 226 -15.29 7.05 2.37
C VAL A 226 -15.35 5.78 1.53
N ARG A 227 -16.10 4.77 1.99
CA ARG A 227 -16.26 3.50 1.30
C ARG A 227 -17.55 3.52 0.49
N ASP A 228 -17.46 3.04 -0.74
CA ASP A 228 -18.62 2.90 -1.61
C ASP A 228 -19.14 1.46 -1.57
N HIS A 229 -20.25 1.26 -0.88
CA HIS A 229 -20.96 -0.01 -0.78
C HIS A 229 -22.19 -0.02 -1.68
N ASP A 230 -22.00 0.20 -2.99
CA ASP A 230 -23.05 0.17 -4.01
C ASP A 230 -24.20 1.16 -3.73
N GLY A 231 -23.84 2.44 -3.67
CA GLY A 231 -24.78 3.52 -3.36
C GLY A 231 -24.88 3.88 -1.87
N LEU A 232 -24.31 3.08 -0.99
CA LEU A 232 -24.18 3.44 0.42
C LEU A 232 -22.75 3.96 0.68
N ALA A 233 -22.64 5.22 1.11
CA ALA A 233 -21.40 5.79 1.61
C ALA A 233 -21.20 5.39 3.07
N ARG A 234 -20.13 4.65 3.37
CA ARG A 234 -19.68 4.41 4.75
C ARG A 234 -18.48 5.33 5.03
N VAL A 235 -18.74 6.36 5.82
CA VAL A 235 -17.73 7.33 6.26
C VAL A 235 -17.02 6.76 7.48
N GLU A 236 -15.72 6.58 7.40
CA GLU A 236 -14.84 6.16 8.49
C GLU A 236 -13.99 7.36 8.90
N ILE A 237 -13.95 7.69 10.17
CA ILE A 237 -13.14 8.81 10.72
C ILE A 237 -12.30 8.27 11.87
N ALA A 238 -11.08 8.78 12.03
CA ALA A 238 -10.19 8.36 13.11
C ALA A 238 -10.89 8.48 14.47
N PRO A 239 -10.70 7.52 15.39
CA PRO A 239 -11.41 7.48 16.67
C PRO A 239 -11.28 8.76 17.51
N ASP A 240 -10.13 9.42 17.46
CA ASP A 240 -9.83 10.68 18.15
C ASP A 240 -10.49 11.91 17.50
N GLU A 241 -10.97 11.78 16.26
CA GLU A 241 -11.71 12.82 15.54
C GLU A 241 -13.23 12.53 15.44
N LEU A 242 -13.69 11.37 15.93
CA LEU A 242 -15.07 10.90 15.72
C LEU A 242 -16.10 11.82 16.36
N GLU A 243 -15.80 12.43 17.52
CA GLU A 243 -16.69 13.39 18.18
C GLU A 243 -17.00 14.60 17.28
N ARG A 244 -16.01 15.09 16.52
CA ARG A 244 -16.19 16.19 15.56
C ARG A 244 -17.14 15.82 14.42
N ALA A 245 -17.20 14.54 14.06
CA ALA A 245 -18.07 14.04 12.99
C ALA A 245 -19.56 14.00 13.41
N LEU A 246 -19.84 14.13 14.70
CA LEU A 246 -21.20 14.22 15.24
C LEU A 246 -21.73 15.67 15.30
N ASP A 247 -20.93 16.66 14.91
CA ASP A 247 -21.38 18.04 14.78
C ASP A 247 -22.50 18.13 13.73
N PRO A 248 -23.66 18.71 14.05
CA PRO A 248 -24.76 18.77 13.11
C PRO A 248 -24.43 19.48 11.80
N ALA A 249 -23.63 20.56 11.83
CA ALA A 249 -23.27 21.28 10.62
C ALA A 249 -22.39 20.45 9.70
N PHE A 250 -21.48 19.63 10.27
CA PHE A 250 -20.70 18.66 9.50
C PHE A 250 -21.59 17.56 8.91
N ALA A 251 -22.46 16.98 9.73
CA ALA A 251 -23.37 15.89 9.32
C ALA A 251 -24.27 16.33 8.15
N ASP A 252 -24.86 17.52 8.24
CA ASP A 252 -25.69 18.10 7.19
C ASP A 252 -24.90 18.34 5.90
N ALA A 253 -23.69 18.94 6.00
CA ALA A 253 -22.85 19.22 4.84
C ALA A 253 -22.37 17.93 4.14
N VAL A 254 -22.00 16.90 4.92
CA VAL A 254 -21.58 15.61 4.37
C VAL A 254 -22.75 14.90 3.71
N HIS A 255 -23.93 14.89 4.36
CA HIS A 255 -25.12 14.28 3.79
C HIS A 255 -25.52 14.93 2.46
N GLU A 256 -25.60 16.25 2.41
CA GLU A 256 -25.94 17.01 1.19
C GLU A 256 -24.93 16.70 0.08
N HIS A 257 -23.65 16.89 0.35
CA HIS A 257 -22.59 16.71 -0.65
C HIS A 257 -22.51 15.28 -1.19
N LEU A 258 -22.57 14.27 -0.31
CA LEU A 258 -22.49 12.88 -0.75
C LEU A 258 -23.75 12.43 -1.50
N SER A 259 -24.92 12.96 -1.14
CA SER A 259 -26.17 12.74 -1.89
C SER A 259 -26.08 13.35 -3.29
N ASP A 260 -25.53 14.54 -3.43
CA ASP A 260 -25.27 15.18 -4.74
C ASP A 260 -24.28 14.39 -5.61
N LEU A 261 -23.37 13.62 -4.98
CA LEU A 261 -22.48 12.69 -5.67
C LEU A 261 -23.15 11.38 -6.08
N GLY A 262 -24.42 11.17 -5.75
CA GLY A 262 -25.21 10.00 -6.12
C GLY A 262 -25.20 8.86 -5.10
N PHE A 263 -24.79 9.10 -3.86
CA PHE A 263 -25.02 8.14 -2.79
C PHE A 263 -26.47 8.21 -2.30
N GLU A 264 -27.13 7.05 -2.20
CA GLU A 264 -28.50 6.95 -1.68
C GLU A 264 -28.53 7.07 -0.15
N TYR A 265 -27.49 6.55 0.50
CA TYR A 265 -27.35 6.55 1.95
C TYR A 265 -25.96 7.00 2.37
N VAL A 266 -25.92 7.81 3.40
CA VAL A 266 -24.68 8.28 4.03
C VAL A 266 -24.67 7.81 5.47
N THR A 267 -23.65 7.04 5.86
CA THR A 267 -23.53 6.44 7.19
C THR A 267 -22.17 6.74 7.79
N LEU A 268 -22.13 6.86 9.13
CA LEU A 268 -20.87 6.96 9.89
C LEU A 268 -20.57 5.60 10.51
N ASP A 269 -19.34 5.09 10.29
CA ASP A 269 -18.89 3.87 10.95
C ASP A 269 -18.57 4.16 12.41
N MET A 270 -19.35 3.57 13.32
CA MET A 270 -19.18 3.78 14.76
C MET A 270 -17.87 3.24 15.33
N ALA A 271 -17.20 2.33 14.62
CA ALA A 271 -15.89 1.83 15.01
C ALA A 271 -14.73 2.69 14.47
N GLY A 272 -15.05 3.68 13.66
CA GLY A 272 -14.10 4.60 13.06
C GLY A 272 -13.17 3.98 12.02
N TYR A 273 -12.18 4.77 11.58
CA TYR A 273 -11.20 4.32 10.58
C TYR A 273 -10.30 3.22 11.12
N ARG A 274 -10.26 2.11 10.40
CA ARG A 274 -9.36 0.97 10.67
C ARG A 274 -8.76 0.46 9.37
N MET A 275 -7.49 0.11 9.39
CA MET A 275 -6.84 -0.48 8.23
C MET A 275 -7.48 -1.86 7.93
N GLY A 276 -7.78 -2.14 6.64
CA GLY A 276 -8.37 -3.43 6.23
C GLY A 276 -9.88 -3.60 6.45
N SER A 277 -10.63 -2.52 6.80
CA SER A 277 -12.07 -2.57 7.08
C SER A 277 -12.98 -2.88 5.87
N VAL A 278 -12.43 -3.05 4.68
CA VAL A 278 -13.18 -3.29 3.41
C VAL A 278 -13.46 -4.77 3.17
N SER A 279 -12.57 -5.65 3.60
CA SER A 279 -12.73 -7.10 3.38
C SER A 279 -13.80 -7.67 4.30
N PRO A 280 -14.66 -8.59 3.82
CA PRO A 280 -15.57 -9.33 4.68
C PRO A 280 -14.80 -10.03 5.80
N ALA A 281 -15.39 -10.14 7.00
CA ALA A 281 -14.76 -10.73 8.18
C ALA A 281 -14.54 -12.26 8.05
N GLY A 282 -13.80 -12.68 7.02
CA GLY A 282 -13.39 -14.05 6.75
C GLY A 282 -11.96 -14.38 7.13
N GLY A 283 -11.16 -13.38 7.48
CA GLY A 283 -9.78 -13.56 7.93
C GLY A 283 -9.58 -12.96 9.32
N LYS A 284 -9.99 -13.66 10.38
CA LYS A 284 -9.59 -13.33 11.74
C LYS A 284 -8.12 -13.68 11.92
N THR A 285 -7.23 -12.70 11.76
CA THR A 285 -6.01 -12.64 12.55
C THR A 285 -6.20 -11.54 13.58
N ALA A 286 -6.54 -11.95 14.79
CA ALA A 286 -6.53 -11.08 15.94
C ALA A 286 -5.07 -10.69 16.20
N SER A 287 -4.71 -9.43 15.96
CA SER A 287 -3.52 -8.85 16.57
C SER A 287 -3.80 -8.71 18.05
N SER A 288 -3.19 -9.57 18.85
CA SER A 288 -3.13 -9.48 20.30
C SER A 288 -2.40 -8.17 20.68
N GLY A 289 -3.17 -7.17 21.11
CA GLY A 289 -2.61 -6.06 21.85
C GLY A 289 -2.15 -6.56 23.22
N GLU A 290 -0.87 -6.43 23.51
CA GLU A 290 -0.32 -6.62 24.85
C GLU A 290 -0.91 -5.58 25.80
N ALA A 291 -1.81 -6.06 26.67
CA ALA A 291 -2.16 -5.33 27.90
C ALA A 291 -1.19 -5.78 29.00
N ALA A 292 -0.53 -4.80 29.58
CA ALA A 292 0.36 -4.99 30.71
C ALA A 292 -0.35 -5.71 31.87
N SER A 293 0.25 -6.82 32.32
CA SER A 293 -0.14 -7.54 33.51
C SER A 293 0.53 -6.94 34.73
N SER A 294 -0.27 -6.58 35.71
CA SER A 294 0.19 -6.47 37.11
C SER A 294 -0.18 -7.75 37.86
N GLU A 295 0.83 -8.33 38.54
CA GLU A 295 0.78 -9.51 39.38
C GLU A 295 -0.17 -9.33 40.60
N GLU A 296 -0.90 -10.38 40.94
CA GLU A 296 -0.96 -10.83 42.34
C GLU A 296 -1.40 -12.30 42.43
N ALA A 297 -0.68 -13.02 43.28
CA ALA A 297 -0.77 -14.43 43.58
C ALA A 297 -1.87 -14.78 44.56
N ALA A 298 -2.53 -15.92 44.39
CA ALA A 298 -2.88 -16.78 45.56
C ALA A 298 -3.35 -18.19 45.12
N SER A 299 -2.81 -19.13 45.80
CA SER A 299 -2.87 -20.58 45.82
C SER A 299 -4.25 -21.23 46.03
N SER A 300 -4.45 -22.44 45.52
CA SER A 300 -4.70 -23.72 46.23
C SER A 300 -5.69 -24.63 45.48
N GLU A 301 -5.20 -25.82 45.26
CA GLU A 301 -5.67 -27.16 45.54
C GLU A 301 -6.84 -27.83 44.80
N LYS A 302 -6.44 -28.94 44.11
CA LYS A 302 -6.95 -30.32 44.08
C LYS A 302 -8.44 -30.63 43.78
N SER A 303 -8.73 -31.46 42.80
CA SER A 303 -8.87 -32.94 42.80
C SER A 303 -9.61 -33.40 41.49
N ALA A 304 -9.07 -34.28 40.71
CA ALA A 304 -9.25 -35.72 40.58
C ALA A 304 -10.68 -36.25 40.22
N GLY A 305 -10.77 -37.06 39.14
CA GLY A 305 -11.83 -37.98 38.81
C GLY A 305 -12.11 -38.02 37.33
N SER A 306 -11.56 -38.84 36.55
CA SER A 306 -11.62 -40.23 36.11
C SER A 306 -12.92 -40.67 35.40
N GLU A 307 -12.68 -41.39 34.30
CA GLU A 307 -13.47 -42.46 33.63
C GLU A 307 -14.49 -41.97 32.60
N GLU A 308 -14.66 -42.58 31.48
CA GLU A 308 -14.19 -43.72 30.65
C GLU A 308 -15.24 -43.98 29.58
N ALA A 309 -14.77 -44.40 28.40
CA ALA A 309 -15.38 -45.35 27.45
C ALA A 309 -16.66 -44.92 26.67
N ALA A 310 -16.89 -45.22 25.46
CA ALA A 310 -16.36 -46.15 24.46
C ALA A 310 -17.19 -46.02 23.15
N ARG A 311 -16.51 -46.30 22.05
CA ARG A 311 -16.94 -47.03 20.83
C ARG A 311 -18.18 -46.62 20.02
N GLY A 312 -17.95 -46.55 18.72
CA GLY A 312 -18.94 -46.86 17.68
C GLY A 312 -18.50 -46.42 16.30
N THR A 313 -18.04 -47.38 15.56
CA THR A 313 -17.72 -47.45 14.14
C THR A 313 -18.94 -47.15 13.26
N GLU A 314 -18.79 -46.52 12.10
CA GLU A 314 -19.00 -47.19 10.81
C GLU A 314 -18.88 -46.22 9.61
N THR A 315 -18.35 -46.79 8.59
CA THR A 315 -18.00 -46.38 7.24
C THR A 315 -19.20 -45.98 6.37
N ALA A 316 -18.98 -45.07 5.42
CA ALA A 316 -19.44 -45.22 4.04
C ALA A 316 -18.72 -44.19 3.13
N ASP A 317 -18.11 -44.75 2.10
CA ASP A 317 -17.62 -44.07 0.89
C ASP A 317 -18.76 -43.33 0.18
N ASP A 318 -18.45 -42.20 -0.43
CA ASP A 318 -18.96 -41.91 -1.76
C ASP A 318 -18.04 -40.87 -2.47
N ASP A 319 -17.59 -41.34 -3.59
CA ASP A 319 -16.81 -40.81 -4.66
C ASP A 319 -17.66 -39.77 -5.45
N GLU A 320 -17.21 -38.51 -5.54
CA GLU A 320 -17.64 -37.63 -6.64
C GLU A 320 -16.52 -36.69 -7.09
N THR A 321 -16.02 -37.05 -8.25
CA THR A 321 -15.09 -36.35 -9.11
C THR A 321 -15.55 -34.95 -9.48
N SER A 322 -14.74 -33.93 -9.16
CA SER A 322 -14.83 -32.59 -9.77
C SER A 322 -13.96 -32.52 -11.01
N PRO A 323 -14.43 -31.90 -12.11
CA PRO A 323 -13.66 -31.80 -13.33
C PRO A 323 -12.60 -30.67 -13.23
N SER A 324 -11.41 -31.03 -13.69
CA SER A 324 -10.29 -30.15 -13.96
C SER A 324 -10.67 -29.08 -14.99
N ASN A 325 -10.52 -27.82 -14.62
CA ASN A 325 -10.64 -26.71 -15.54
C ASN A 325 -9.24 -26.40 -16.11
N GLU A 326 -8.88 -27.12 -17.16
CA GLU A 326 -7.82 -26.74 -18.10
C GLU A 326 -8.52 -25.94 -19.20
N ASP A 327 -8.15 -24.66 -19.31
CA ASP A 327 -8.15 -23.82 -20.50
C ASP A 327 -8.43 -22.33 -20.10
N ALA A 328 -7.40 -21.69 -19.53
CA ALA A 328 -7.25 -20.25 -19.66
C ALA A 328 -6.01 -19.98 -20.52
N PRO A 329 -6.09 -19.12 -21.54
CA PRO A 329 -4.93 -18.83 -22.35
C PRO A 329 -3.87 -18.14 -21.52
N ALA A 330 -2.70 -18.76 -21.40
CA ALA A 330 -1.50 -18.14 -20.87
C ALA A 330 -1.14 -16.94 -21.76
N VAL A 331 -1.15 -15.75 -21.19
CA VAL A 331 -0.59 -14.56 -21.82
C VAL A 331 0.92 -14.79 -21.91
N ASP A 332 1.42 -14.98 -23.12
CA ASP A 332 2.84 -15.16 -23.42
C ASP A 332 3.59 -13.83 -23.18
N LEU A 333 4.03 -13.59 -21.95
CA LEU A 333 4.87 -12.46 -21.56
C LEU A 333 6.37 -12.73 -21.80
N GLY A 334 6.74 -13.86 -22.41
CA GLY A 334 8.11 -14.39 -22.43
C GLY A 334 9.02 -13.90 -23.54
N ARG A 335 8.69 -12.88 -24.36
CA ARG A 335 9.52 -12.57 -25.54
C ARG A 335 9.82 -11.10 -25.83
N GLN A 336 9.72 -10.18 -24.91
CA GLN A 336 10.04 -8.77 -25.24
C GLN A 336 11.11 -8.09 -24.38
N TYR A 337 11.71 -8.78 -23.42
CA TYR A 337 12.79 -8.16 -22.62
C TYR A 337 14.09 -8.97 -22.75
N PRO A 338 15.13 -8.43 -23.43
CA PRO A 338 16.47 -9.02 -23.39
C PRO A 338 17.07 -8.84 -21.99
N ARG A 339 17.70 -9.91 -21.51
CA ARG A 339 18.46 -9.92 -20.25
C ARG A 339 19.68 -9.03 -20.37
#